data_13590d14da6b8654d74ea6b16199806d
#
_entry.id   13590d14da6b8654d74ea6b16199806d
#
_cell.length_a   1.000
_cell.length_b   1.000
_cell.length_c   1.000
_cell.angle_alpha   90.00
_cell.angle_beta   90.00
_cell.angle_gamma   90.00
#
_symmetry.space_group_name_H-M   'P 1'
#
loop_
_entity.id
_entity.type
_entity.pdbx_description
1 polymer ?
#
loop_
_entity_poly.entity_id
_entity_poly.type
_entity_poly.pdbx_seq_one_letter_code
_entity_poly.pdbx_strand_id
1 'polypeptide(L)'
;MPESLSIAAPLRWDQLQALAPPEPDRLRGATNAQAQLRLFCSDESALRVTLYRDHHAWCPYCQKVWFWLEEKQIPYRIRKVTMNCYGEKEGWYKQRVPSGMLPALELDGRLITESDQILLALEAAFGPLERSLDDPEVLPLRQLERRLFRAWCQWLCCTGEAGPASSAAERHFDKMADLVEGALAVHPGPWFLERFSSVDVIFTPYVERMGASLSYYKGYGLRQAHPAIDRWLTALEQRPTYLGTQSDFHTHAHDLPPQMGCCLASGTEGQRACAQWIDQGPWLAGDACGAPGLDPHPSPAAAAALPVLETRQVEPPGAALEALGRVLKHRQTLIAVNPHANSGLEQALACALTLLATGQACPPPPGSAAGLRYLRDRICVPRDMSLHGARRLRQALESTAQLDPVAPIPGPAPIPIGHRRDQDPARFGRA
;
A
#
# COMPACT_ATOMS: atom_id res chain seq x y z
N MET A 1 35.74 -22.26 -25.49
CA MET A 1 35.58 -20.81 -25.40
C MET A 1 34.14 -20.58 -25.00
N PRO A 2 33.82 -20.06 -23.81
CA PRO A 2 32.44 -19.68 -23.50
C PRO A 2 32.06 -18.51 -24.40
N GLU A 3 30.95 -18.62 -25.10
CA GLU A 3 30.34 -17.53 -25.85
C GLU A 3 30.23 -16.31 -24.92
N SER A 4 30.83 -15.21 -25.31
CA SER A 4 30.65 -13.92 -24.63
C SER A 4 29.18 -13.59 -24.68
N LEU A 5 28.46 -13.72 -23.56
CA LEU A 5 27.15 -13.17 -23.39
C LEU A 5 27.19 -11.70 -23.81
N SER A 6 26.61 -11.39 -24.95
CA SER A 6 26.44 -10.02 -25.43
C SER A 6 25.71 -9.26 -24.33
N ILE A 7 26.43 -8.38 -23.63
CA ILE A 7 25.84 -7.50 -22.63
C ILE A 7 24.90 -6.55 -23.37
N ALA A 8 23.61 -6.77 -23.23
CA ALA A 8 22.63 -5.94 -23.90
C ALA A 8 22.64 -4.53 -23.35
N ALA A 9 22.64 -3.54 -24.23
CA ALA A 9 22.47 -2.15 -23.83
C ALA A 9 21.02 -1.90 -23.38
N PRO A 10 20.76 -0.98 -22.42
CA PRO A 10 19.41 -0.62 -22.06
C PRO A 10 18.67 0.03 -23.23
N LEU A 11 17.35 -0.11 -23.24
CA LEU A 11 16.50 0.62 -24.17
C LEU A 11 16.67 2.13 -24.00
N ARG A 12 16.61 2.87 -25.10
CA ARG A 12 16.58 4.33 -25.05
C ARG A 12 15.26 4.83 -24.48
N TRP A 13 15.25 6.05 -24.00
CA TRP A 13 14.05 6.64 -23.38
C TRP A 13 12.86 6.75 -24.35
N ASP A 14 13.09 7.00 -25.64
CA ASP A 14 12.05 7.00 -26.66
C ASP A 14 11.44 5.60 -26.87
N GLN A 15 12.26 4.55 -26.81
CA GLN A 15 11.81 3.16 -26.89
C GLN A 15 11.01 2.75 -25.65
N LEU A 16 11.49 3.10 -24.44
CA LEU A 16 10.74 2.87 -23.20
C LEU A 16 9.41 3.63 -23.19
N GLN A 17 9.40 4.87 -23.68
CA GLN A 17 8.18 5.68 -23.78
C GLN A 17 7.16 5.05 -24.75
N ALA A 18 7.62 4.43 -25.83
CA ALA A 18 6.75 3.73 -26.77
C ALA A 18 6.08 2.47 -26.20
N LEU A 19 6.67 1.87 -25.15
CA LEU A 19 6.12 0.72 -24.42
C LEU A 19 5.15 1.14 -23.29
N ALA A 20 5.18 2.40 -22.87
CA ALA A 20 4.35 2.89 -21.77
C ALA A 20 2.86 2.84 -22.16
N PRO A 21 1.98 2.40 -21.28
CA PRO A 21 0.55 2.43 -21.53
C PRO A 21 0.02 3.87 -21.55
N PRO A 22 -1.12 4.12 -22.18
CA PRO A 22 -1.79 5.40 -22.10
C PRO A 22 -2.15 5.72 -20.64
N GLU A 23 -2.21 7.02 -20.31
CA GLU A 23 -2.66 7.45 -18.97
C GLU A 23 -4.08 6.94 -18.70
N PRO A 24 -4.32 6.33 -17.53
CA PRO A 24 -5.65 5.83 -17.18
C PRO A 24 -6.64 6.99 -16.99
N ASP A 25 -7.90 6.74 -17.31
CA ASP A 25 -8.97 7.68 -16.96
C ASP A 25 -9.14 7.73 -15.43
N ARG A 26 -8.64 8.80 -14.82
CA ARG A 26 -8.74 9.02 -13.38
C ARG A 26 -10.09 9.61 -12.97
N LEU A 27 -10.86 10.09 -13.90
CA LEU A 27 -12.13 10.75 -13.64
C LEU A 27 -13.28 9.75 -13.54
N ARG A 28 -13.35 8.80 -14.47
CA ARG A 28 -14.45 7.83 -14.62
C ARG A 28 -14.00 6.37 -14.57
N GLY A 29 -12.71 6.13 -14.74
CA GLY A 29 -12.12 4.78 -14.76
C GLY A 29 -12.01 4.14 -13.39
N ALA A 30 -11.14 3.14 -13.26
CA ALA A 30 -10.92 2.41 -12.02
C ALA A 30 -10.50 3.33 -10.86
N THR A 31 -10.82 2.91 -9.63
CA THR A 31 -10.37 3.57 -8.39
C THR A 31 -8.85 3.72 -8.38
N ASN A 32 -8.36 4.91 -8.08
CA ASN A 32 -6.93 5.18 -8.04
C ASN A 32 -6.58 6.34 -7.08
N ALA A 33 -5.39 6.29 -6.51
CA ALA A 33 -4.93 7.27 -5.53
C ALA A 33 -4.52 8.63 -6.15
N GLN A 34 -4.31 8.70 -7.47
CA GLN A 34 -3.85 9.92 -8.13
C GLN A 34 -5.01 10.87 -8.48
N ALA A 35 -6.24 10.39 -8.50
CA ALA A 35 -7.42 11.20 -8.81
C ALA A 35 -7.52 12.45 -7.93
N GLN A 36 -8.00 13.54 -8.52
CA GLN A 36 -8.38 14.78 -7.82
C GLN A 36 -9.88 15.05 -7.94
N LEU A 37 -10.55 14.36 -8.86
CA LEU A 37 -11.97 14.41 -9.11
C LEU A 37 -12.44 13.04 -9.57
N ARG A 38 -13.57 12.58 -9.02
CA ARG A 38 -14.25 11.35 -9.43
C ARG A 38 -15.67 11.70 -9.83
N LEU A 39 -16.06 11.35 -11.05
CA LEU A 39 -17.41 11.60 -11.56
C LEU A 39 -18.19 10.32 -11.81
N PHE A 40 -17.52 9.19 -12.03
CA PHE A 40 -18.17 7.93 -12.41
C PHE A 40 -19.04 8.11 -13.66
N CYS A 41 -20.36 7.90 -13.56
CA CYS A 41 -21.32 8.12 -14.63
C CYS A 41 -22.03 9.48 -14.54
N SER A 42 -21.61 10.38 -13.63
CA SER A 42 -22.25 11.67 -13.37
C SER A 42 -21.52 12.84 -14.02
N ASP A 43 -22.14 14.01 -14.03
CA ASP A 43 -21.54 15.27 -14.44
C ASP A 43 -21.02 16.07 -13.22
N GLU A 44 -20.19 17.07 -13.48
CA GLU A 44 -19.61 17.91 -12.43
C GLU A 44 -20.67 18.71 -11.65
N SER A 45 -21.82 18.97 -12.25
CA SER A 45 -22.99 19.62 -11.60
C SER A 45 -23.57 18.77 -10.44
N ALA A 46 -23.31 17.45 -10.42
CA ALA A 46 -23.76 16.55 -9.36
C ALA A 46 -22.83 16.54 -8.15
N LEU A 47 -21.74 17.31 -8.15
CA LEU A 47 -20.77 17.36 -7.06
C LEU A 47 -21.36 18.01 -5.81
N ARG A 48 -21.50 17.19 -4.77
CA ARG A 48 -21.93 17.60 -3.42
C ARG A 48 -20.83 17.41 -2.38
N VAL A 49 -19.78 16.61 -2.72
CA VAL A 49 -18.79 16.11 -1.78
C VAL A 49 -17.39 16.58 -2.16
N THR A 50 -16.65 17.11 -1.17
CA THR A 50 -15.19 17.29 -1.24
C THR A 50 -14.54 16.53 -0.09
N LEU A 51 -13.70 15.55 -0.42
CA LEU A 51 -12.92 14.78 0.54
C LEU A 51 -11.54 15.40 0.71
N TYR A 52 -11.18 15.75 1.94
CA TYR A 52 -9.84 16.14 2.35
C TYR A 52 -9.15 14.90 2.90
N ARG A 53 -8.12 14.40 2.20
CA ARG A 53 -7.36 13.21 2.58
C ARG A 53 -5.86 13.41 2.43
N ASP A 54 -5.09 12.50 2.99
CA ASP A 54 -3.64 12.56 2.91
C ASP A 54 -3.09 12.40 1.48
N HIS A 55 -1.96 13.05 1.22
CA HIS A 55 -1.23 12.99 -0.04
C HIS A 55 -0.80 11.56 -0.41
N HIS A 56 -0.38 10.79 0.58
CA HIS A 56 0.19 9.47 0.39
C HIS A 56 -0.86 8.38 0.19
N ALA A 57 -2.15 8.71 0.33
CA ALA A 57 -3.28 7.76 0.26
C ALA A 57 -3.14 6.60 1.25
N TRP A 58 -2.48 6.87 2.39
CA TRP A 58 -2.14 5.85 3.36
C TRP A 58 -2.95 5.93 4.67
N CYS A 59 -3.47 7.10 5.03
CA CYS A 59 -4.22 7.27 6.28
C CYS A 59 -5.42 6.30 6.35
N PRO A 60 -5.53 5.41 7.39
CA PRO A 60 -6.60 4.41 7.47
C PRO A 60 -7.99 5.03 7.59
N TYR A 61 -8.09 6.14 8.30
CA TYR A 61 -9.35 6.85 8.47
C TYR A 61 -9.79 7.52 7.16
N CYS A 62 -8.84 7.99 6.34
CA CYS A 62 -9.12 8.50 5.00
C CYS A 62 -9.53 7.37 4.05
N GLN A 63 -8.83 6.22 4.10
CA GLN A 63 -9.13 5.05 3.27
C GLN A 63 -10.56 4.56 3.51
N LYS A 64 -11.03 4.53 4.76
CA LYS A 64 -12.39 4.16 5.13
C LYS A 64 -13.44 5.01 4.40
N VAL A 65 -13.30 6.33 4.42
CA VAL A 65 -14.24 7.25 3.76
C VAL A 65 -14.10 7.17 2.24
N TRP A 66 -12.87 7.12 1.74
CA TRP A 66 -12.57 7.01 0.31
C TRP A 66 -13.16 5.74 -0.28
N PHE A 67 -12.93 4.58 0.36
CA PHE A 67 -13.47 3.30 -0.07
C PHE A 67 -15.01 3.32 -0.13
N TRP A 68 -15.66 3.87 0.88
CA TRP A 68 -17.12 4.01 0.91
C TRP A 68 -17.67 4.84 -0.25
N LEU A 69 -17.03 5.99 -0.57
CA LEU A 69 -17.42 6.86 -1.68
C LEU A 69 -17.28 6.14 -3.04
N GLU A 70 -16.19 5.41 -3.23
CA GLU A 70 -15.95 4.63 -4.45
C GLU A 70 -16.97 3.48 -4.59
N GLU A 71 -17.27 2.76 -3.53
CA GLU A 71 -18.28 1.68 -3.54
C GLU A 71 -19.68 2.19 -3.88
N LYS A 72 -20.05 3.34 -3.35
CA LYS A 72 -21.34 3.99 -3.65
C LYS A 72 -21.32 4.74 -4.97
N GLN A 73 -20.18 4.89 -5.63
CA GLN A 73 -19.97 5.67 -6.84
C GLN A 73 -20.53 7.12 -6.71
N ILE A 74 -20.32 7.72 -5.54
CA ILE A 74 -20.72 9.10 -5.28
C ILE A 74 -19.71 10.04 -5.95
N PRO A 75 -20.13 10.99 -6.80
CA PRO A 75 -19.21 11.99 -7.36
C PRO A 75 -18.59 12.85 -6.26
N TYR A 76 -17.25 13.00 -6.28
CA TYR A 76 -16.56 13.79 -5.26
C TYR A 76 -15.25 14.40 -5.77
N ARG A 77 -14.87 15.51 -5.19
CA ARG A 77 -13.57 16.17 -5.36
C ARG A 77 -12.61 15.73 -4.26
N ILE A 78 -11.35 15.58 -4.58
CA ILE A 78 -10.31 15.24 -3.62
C ILE A 78 -9.37 16.44 -3.45
N ARG A 79 -9.17 16.87 -2.19
CA ARG A 79 -8.13 17.81 -1.81
C ARG A 79 -7.11 17.11 -0.92
N LYS A 80 -5.88 17.04 -1.43
CA LYS A 80 -4.78 16.33 -0.77
C LYS A 80 -4.14 17.25 0.27
N VAL A 81 -3.85 16.67 1.45
CA VAL A 81 -3.29 17.36 2.61
C VAL A 81 -2.10 16.57 3.14
N THR A 82 -1.05 17.25 3.54
CA THR A 82 0.15 16.60 4.10
C THR A 82 -0.12 16.05 5.49
N MET A 83 0.28 14.80 5.74
CA MET A 83 0.29 14.23 7.09
C MET A 83 1.51 14.72 7.87
N ASN A 84 1.35 14.92 9.19
CA ASN A 84 2.42 15.46 10.05
C ASN A 84 3.70 14.61 10.05
N CYS A 85 3.59 13.30 9.82
CA CYS A 85 4.74 12.40 9.74
C CYS A 85 5.58 12.59 8.47
N TYR A 86 5.00 13.15 7.40
CA TYR A 86 5.70 13.40 6.14
C TYR A 86 6.20 14.85 6.04
N GLY A 87 5.49 15.81 6.58
CA GLY A 87 5.85 17.21 6.48
C GLY A 87 4.90 18.12 7.26
N GLU A 88 4.96 19.42 7.01
CA GLU A 88 4.05 20.38 7.61
C GLU A 88 2.70 20.39 6.87
N LYS A 89 1.63 20.42 7.66
CA LYS A 89 0.30 20.61 7.11
C LYS A 89 0.14 22.03 6.56
N GLU A 90 -0.57 22.10 5.46
CA GLU A 90 -0.90 23.35 4.78
C GLU A 90 -1.68 24.31 5.69
N GLY A 91 -1.28 25.59 5.71
CA GLY A 91 -1.92 26.63 6.54
C GLY A 91 -3.40 26.79 6.23
N TRP A 92 -3.79 26.74 4.93
CA TRP A 92 -5.20 26.81 4.51
C TRP A 92 -6.05 25.68 5.10
N TYR A 93 -5.46 24.48 5.28
CA TYR A 93 -6.18 23.35 5.89
C TYR A 93 -6.38 23.55 7.39
N LYS A 94 -5.32 23.98 8.09
CA LYS A 94 -5.40 24.29 9.54
C LYS A 94 -6.41 25.41 9.85
N GLN A 95 -6.55 26.40 8.97
CA GLN A 95 -7.59 27.44 9.10
C GLN A 95 -9.00 26.86 8.96
N ARG A 96 -9.20 25.86 8.10
CA ARG A 96 -10.48 25.21 7.87
C ARG A 96 -10.79 24.11 8.88
N VAL A 97 -9.80 23.32 9.26
CA VAL A 97 -9.83 22.21 10.23
C VAL A 97 -8.79 22.49 11.32
N PRO A 98 -9.13 23.23 12.39
CA PRO A 98 -8.14 23.64 13.42
C PRO A 98 -7.43 22.46 14.10
N SER A 99 -8.10 21.31 14.26
CA SER A 99 -7.47 20.09 14.80
C SER A 99 -6.34 19.54 13.91
N GLY A 100 -6.37 19.89 12.60
CA GLY A 100 -5.46 19.33 11.60
C GLY A 100 -5.66 17.84 11.33
N MET A 101 -6.68 17.21 11.88
CA MET A 101 -6.94 15.77 11.71
C MET A 101 -7.51 15.46 10.32
N LEU A 102 -7.24 14.24 9.85
CA LEU A 102 -7.75 13.71 8.59
C LEU A 102 -8.52 12.40 8.84
N PRO A 103 -9.54 12.11 8.04
CA PRO A 103 -10.13 12.92 6.97
C PRO A 103 -10.98 14.08 7.50
N ALA A 104 -11.23 15.05 6.62
CA ALA A 104 -12.37 15.92 6.71
C ALA A 104 -13.17 15.82 5.40
N LEU A 105 -14.45 16.14 5.45
CA LEU A 105 -15.33 16.09 4.29
C LEU A 105 -16.25 17.27 4.29
N GLU A 106 -16.45 17.85 3.12
CA GLU A 106 -17.45 18.87 2.87
C GLU A 106 -18.61 18.25 2.11
N LEU A 107 -19.80 18.33 2.67
CA LEU A 107 -21.06 17.85 2.07
C LEU A 107 -22.02 19.03 2.00
N ASP A 108 -22.43 19.42 0.80
CA ASP A 108 -23.32 20.57 0.54
C ASP A 108 -22.85 21.85 1.24
N GLY A 109 -21.53 22.11 1.25
CA GLY A 109 -20.92 23.26 1.88
C GLY A 109 -20.71 23.14 3.40
N ARG A 110 -21.20 22.08 4.06
CA ARG A 110 -21.01 21.81 5.48
C ARG A 110 -19.75 20.96 5.70
N LEU A 111 -18.82 21.45 6.50
CA LEU A 111 -17.62 20.72 6.89
C LEU A 111 -17.92 19.72 8.01
N ILE A 112 -17.47 18.49 7.84
CA ILE A 112 -17.63 17.38 8.79
C ILE A 112 -16.24 16.78 9.03
N THR A 113 -15.91 16.54 10.28
CA THR A 113 -14.68 15.86 10.71
C THR A 113 -15.04 14.56 11.42
N GLU A 114 -14.03 13.76 11.78
CA GLU A 114 -14.15 12.41 12.34
C GLU A 114 -14.78 11.40 11.36
N SER A 115 -14.01 10.40 10.97
CA SER A 115 -14.39 9.47 9.90
C SER A 115 -15.73 8.75 10.15
N ASP A 116 -16.10 8.47 11.41
CA ASP A 116 -17.38 7.84 11.73
C ASP A 116 -18.55 8.82 11.58
N GLN A 117 -18.36 10.11 11.94
CA GLN A 117 -19.36 11.15 11.70
C GLN A 117 -19.52 11.44 10.20
N ILE A 118 -18.43 11.35 9.45
CA ILE A 118 -18.45 11.49 7.99
C ILE A 118 -19.28 10.36 7.37
N LEU A 119 -19.06 9.10 7.76
CA LEU A 119 -19.83 7.97 7.24
C LEU A 119 -21.32 8.09 7.58
N LEU A 120 -21.68 8.49 8.80
CA LEU A 120 -23.08 8.72 9.17
C LEU A 120 -23.72 9.82 8.31
N ALA A 121 -23.02 10.92 8.06
CA ALA A 121 -23.51 11.99 7.21
C ALA A 121 -23.65 11.57 5.74
N LEU A 122 -22.72 10.78 5.23
CA LEU A 122 -22.79 10.22 3.88
C LEU A 122 -23.96 9.24 3.75
N GLU A 123 -24.17 8.38 4.73
CA GLU A 123 -25.30 7.47 4.77
C GLU A 123 -26.64 8.23 4.82
N ALA A 124 -26.75 9.27 5.65
CA ALA A 124 -27.94 10.11 5.71
C ALA A 124 -28.24 10.80 4.37
N ALA A 125 -27.21 11.18 3.60
CA ALA A 125 -27.37 11.89 2.33
C ALA A 125 -27.58 10.99 1.11
N PHE A 126 -27.02 9.77 1.12
CA PHE A 126 -26.94 8.89 -0.06
C PHE A 126 -27.50 7.48 0.21
N GLY A 127 -28.00 7.21 1.40
CA GLY A 127 -28.48 5.90 1.83
C GLY A 127 -27.35 4.96 2.27
N PRO A 128 -27.69 3.90 3.03
CA PRO A 128 -26.73 2.96 3.56
C PRO A 128 -26.05 2.12 2.48
N LEU A 129 -24.90 1.57 2.81
CA LEU A 129 -24.25 0.50 2.06
C LEU A 129 -24.65 -0.82 2.73
N GLU A 130 -25.64 -1.50 2.19
CA GLU A 130 -26.37 -2.67 2.66
C GLU A 130 -27.29 -2.35 3.86
N ARG A 131 -26.72 -2.12 5.05
CA ARG A 131 -27.46 -1.79 6.28
C ARG A 131 -26.97 -0.47 6.87
N SER A 132 -27.84 0.16 7.66
CA SER A 132 -27.50 1.39 8.38
C SER A 132 -26.39 1.14 9.40
N LEU A 133 -25.56 2.14 9.59
CA LEU A 133 -24.54 2.14 10.64
C LEU A 133 -25.12 2.10 12.06
N ASP A 134 -26.38 2.46 12.22
CA ASP A 134 -27.12 2.41 13.49
C ASP A 134 -27.95 1.12 13.64
N ASP A 135 -27.90 0.21 12.68
CA ASP A 135 -28.59 -1.06 12.75
C ASP A 135 -28.10 -1.88 13.95
N PRO A 136 -29.02 -2.50 14.74
CA PRO A 136 -28.66 -3.32 15.90
C PRO A 136 -27.69 -4.45 15.61
N GLU A 137 -27.64 -4.97 14.39
CA GLU A 137 -26.68 -5.99 13.96
C GLU A 137 -25.30 -5.40 13.63
N VAL A 138 -25.25 -4.14 13.19
CA VAL A 138 -24.00 -3.45 12.81
C VAL A 138 -23.26 -2.86 14.02
N LEU A 139 -23.98 -2.37 15.03
CA LEU A 139 -23.37 -1.73 16.20
C LEU A 139 -22.36 -2.61 16.95
N PRO A 140 -22.65 -3.91 17.24
CA PRO A 140 -21.68 -4.81 17.87
C PRO A 140 -20.41 -5.03 17.02
N LEU A 141 -20.55 -5.09 15.70
CA LEU A 141 -19.41 -5.26 14.77
C LEU A 141 -18.50 -4.05 14.78
N ARG A 142 -19.05 -2.82 14.81
CA ARG A 142 -18.26 -1.59 14.96
C ARG A 142 -17.49 -1.55 16.29
N GLN A 143 -18.11 -2.05 17.38
CA GLN A 143 -17.42 -2.17 18.67
C GLN A 143 -16.32 -3.24 18.64
N LEU A 144 -16.56 -4.36 17.95
CA LEU A 144 -15.57 -5.43 17.79
C LEU A 144 -14.35 -4.92 17.03
N GLU A 145 -14.53 -4.15 15.97
CA GLU A 145 -13.43 -3.54 15.23
C GLU A 145 -12.55 -2.67 16.16
N ARG A 146 -13.14 -1.82 17.00
CA ARG A 146 -12.39 -1.00 17.98
C ARG A 146 -11.65 -1.84 19.04
N ARG A 147 -12.20 -2.99 19.42
CA ARG A 147 -11.54 -3.93 20.35
C ARG A 147 -10.34 -4.60 19.67
N LEU A 148 -10.50 -5.08 18.46
CA LEU A 148 -9.41 -5.64 17.66
C LEU A 148 -8.28 -4.62 17.45
N PHE A 149 -8.63 -3.39 17.09
CA PHE A 149 -7.69 -2.28 16.92
C PHE A 149 -6.85 -2.03 18.20
N ARG A 150 -7.48 -1.99 19.36
CA ARG A 150 -6.76 -1.78 20.64
C ARG A 150 -5.81 -2.94 20.95
N ALA A 151 -6.24 -4.18 20.74
CA ALA A 151 -5.41 -5.36 20.94
C ALA A 151 -4.18 -5.35 20.01
N TRP A 152 -4.38 -4.98 18.76
CA TRP A 152 -3.30 -4.80 17.80
C TRP A 152 -2.31 -3.72 18.24
N CYS A 153 -2.77 -2.52 18.60
CA CYS A 153 -1.90 -1.44 19.09
C CYS A 153 -1.10 -1.87 20.31
N GLN A 154 -1.73 -2.57 21.25
CA GLN A 154 -1.06 -3.08 22.45
C GLN A 154 0.06 -4.05 22.09
N TRP A 155 -0.20 -5.01 21.20
CA TRP A 155 0.83 -5.98 20.82
C TRP A 155 1.93 -5.34 19.97
N LEU A 156 1.58 -4.50 19.01
CA LEU A 156 2.54 -3.89 18.09
C LEU A 156 3.44 -2.86 18.78
N CYS A 157 2.88 -1.99 19.63
CA CYS A 157 3.55 -0.79 20.11
C CYS A 157 4.01 -0.88 21.57
N CYS A 158 3.43 -1.77 22.38
CA CYS A 158 3.72 -1.84 23.82
C CYS A 158 4.52 -3.08 24.22
N THR A 159 4.74 -4.04 23.33
CA THR A 159 5.52 -5.25 23.61
C THR A 159 6.60 -5.43 22.55
N GLY A 160 7.86 -5.45 22.98
CA GLY A 160 9.03 -5.66 22.12
C GLY A 160 9.40 -7.13 21.98
N GLU A 161 10.57 -7.47 22.55
CA GLU A 161 11.16 -8.81 22.48
C GLU A 161 10.21 -9.92 22.94
N ALA A 162 10.42 -11.12 22.37
CA ALA A 162 9.65 -12.29 22.74
C ALA A 162 9.77 -12.61 24.23
N GLY A 163 8.64 -12.74 24.93
CA GLY A 163 8.59 -12.97 26.36
C GLY A 163 7.14 -13.01 26.88
N PRO A 164 6.94 -13.16 28.22
CA PRO A 164 5.61 -13.34 28.80
C PRO A 164 4.61 -12.23 28.45
N ALA A 165 5.06 -10.96 28.44
CA ALA A 165 4.21 -9.82 28.10
C ALA A 165 3.82 -9.82 26.61
N SER A 166 4.77 -10.12 25.73
CA SER A 166 4.52 -10.26 24.29
C SER A 166 3.55 -11.40 24.01
N SER A 167 3.77 -12.57 24.62
CA SER A 167 2.88 -13.72 24.47
C SER A 167 1.47 -13.48 25.04
N ALA A 168 1.33 -12.68 26.09
CA ALA A 168 0.03 -12.30 26.63
C ALA A 168 -0.72 -11.35 25.67
N ALA A 169 -0.02 -10.39 25.07
CA ALA A 169 -0.58 -9.47 24.09
C ALA A 169 -0.98 -10.18 22.78
N GLU A 170 -0.16 -11.14 22.34
CA GLU A 170 -0.46 -12.03 21.20
C GLU A 170 -1.76 -12.81 21.46
N ARG A 171 -1.85 -13.54 22.57
CA ARG A 171 -3.09 -14.28 22.93
C ARG A 171 -4.31 -13.36 23.05
N HIS A 172 -4.12 -12.12 23.50
CA HIS A 172 -5.22 -11.16 23.54
C HIS A 172 -5.65 -10.74 22.15
N PHE A 173 -4.69 -10.51 21.24
CA PHE A 173 -4.99 -10.22 19.82
C PHE A 173 -5.70 -11.39 19.16
N ASP A 174 -5.17 -12.63 19.30
CA ASP A 174 -5.78 -13.84 18.76
C ASP A 174 -7.24 -14.00 19.23
N LYS A 175 -7.49 -13.81 20.53
CA LYS A 175 -8.85 -13.85 21.04
C LYS A 175 -9.78 -12.83 20.39
N MET A 176 -9.29 -11.63 20.04
CA MET A 176 -10.09 -10.64 19.33
C MET A 176 -10.26 -11.02 17.86
N ALA A 177 -9.23 -11.58 17.23
CA ALA A 177 -9.31 -12.09 15.87
C ALA A 177 -10.26 -13.29 15.75
N ASP A 178 -10.29 -14.20 16.74
CA ASP A 178 -11.25 -15.30 16.81
C ASP A 178 -12.71 -14.80 16.89
N LEU A 179 -12.95 -13.69 17.58
CA LEU A 179 -14.28 -13.07 17.58
C LEU A 179 -14.66 -12.52 16.20
N VAL A 180 -13.67 -12.02 15.43
CA VAL A 180 -13.88 -11.59 14.04
C VAL A 180 -14.12 -12.80 13.15
N GLU A 181 -13.37 -13.90 13.31
CA GLU A 181 -13.63 -15.19 12.66
C GLU A 181 -15.09 -15.65 12.89
N GLY A 182 -15.54 -15.63 14.14
CA GLY A 182 -16.91 -15.98 14.50
C GLY A 182 -17.94 -15.05 13.85
N ALA A 183 -17.69 -13.76 13.81
CA ALA A 183 -18.58 -12.79 13.18
C ALA A 183 -18.69 -13.00 11.65
N LEU A 184 -17.58 -13.31 10.98
CA LEU A 184 -17.55 -13.64 9.54
C LEU A 184 -18.23 -15.00 9.23
N ALA A 185 -18.38 -15.87 10.22
CA ALA A 185 -19.02 -17.18 10.05
C ALA A 185 -20.54 -17.16 10.28
N VAL A 186 -21.12 -16.04 10.70
CA VAL A 186 -22.57 -15.90 10.96
C VAL A 186 -23.38 -16.04 9.67
N HIS A 187 -22.90 -15.44 8.58
CA HIS A 187 -23.55 -15.48 7.28
C HIS A 187 -22.80 -16.42 6.33
N PRO A 188 -23.47 -17.03 5.34
CA PRO A 188 -22.83 -18.01 4.44
C PRO A 188 -21.84 -17.40 3.44
N GLY A 189 -21.79 -16.09 3.30
CA GLY A 189 -20.86 -15.37 2.40
C GLY A 189 -19.51 -15.07 3.05
N PRO A 190 -18.61 -14.41 2.33
CA PRO A 190 -17.32 -13.99 2.89
C PRO A 190 -17.39 -12.67 3.71
N TRP A 191 -18.57 -12.03 3.77
CA TRP A 191 -18.77 -10.71 4.36
C TRP A 191 -19.29 -10.79 5.79
N PHE A 192 -19.16 -9.70 6.55
CA PHE A 192 -19.72 -9.61 7.91
C PHE A 192 -21.23 -9.69 7.96
N LEU A 193 -21.91 -9.29 6.89
CA LEU A 193 -23.35 -9.41 6.69
C LEU A 193 -23.63 -10.30 5.47
N GLU A 194 -24.89 -10.41 5.06
CA GLU A 194 -25.26 -11.21 3.89
C GLU A 194 -24.58 -10.74 2.60
N ARG A 195 -24.30 -9.43 2.51
CA ARG A 195 -23.61 -8.80 1.39
C ARG A 195 -22.55 -7.83 1.89
N PHE A 196 -21.67 -7.40 0.98
CA PHE A 196 -20.68 -6.37 1.25
C PHE A 196 -21.35 -5.09 1.78
N SER A 197 -20.81 -4.53 2.86
CA SER A 197 -21.46 -3.49 3.66
C SER A 197 -20.48 -2.44 4.18
N SER A 198 -21.02 -1.43 4.84
CA SER A 198 -20.20 -0.44 5.57
C SER A 198 -19.34 -1.08 6.67
N VAL A 199 -19.72 -2.27 7.19
CA VAL A 199 -18.91 -3.00 8.17
C VAL A 199 -17.58 -3.45 7.54
N ASP A 200 -17.64 -4.03 6.33
CA ASP A 200 -16.45 -4.45 5.60
C ASP A 200 -15.53 -3.26 5.32
N VAL A 201 -16.10 -2.13 4.90
CA VAL A 201 -15.36 -0.88 4.69
C VAL A 201 -14.67 -0.38 5.96
N ILE A 202 -15.30 -0.53 7.13
CA ILE A 202 -14.75 -0.10 8.43
C ILE A 202 -13.59 -0.99 8.88
N PHE A 203 -13.68 -2.30 8.70
CA PHE A 203 -12.62 -3.24 9.09
C PHE A 203 -11.41 -3.18 8.16
N THR A 204 -11.61 -3.03 6.87
CA THR A 204 -10.58 -3.16 5.82
C THR A 204 -9.29 -2.39 6.13
N PRO A 205 -9.28 -1.07 6.39
CA PRO A 205 -8.04 -0.32 6.56
C PRO A 205 -7.17 -0.80 7.72
N TYR A 206 -7.80 -1.30 8.77
CA TYR A 206 -7.08 -1.73 9.97
C TYR A 206 -6.58 -3.16 9.84
N VAL A 207 -7.39 -4.08 9.33
CA VAL A 207 -6.99 -5.49 9.15
C VAL A 207 -5.87 -5.61 8.11
N GLU A 208 -5.90 -4.81 7.06
CA GLU A 208 -4.81 -4.70 6.08
C GLU A 208 -3.49 -4.31 6.75
N ARG A 209 -3.50 -3.30 7.62
CA ARG A 209 -2.32 -2.86 8.38
C ARG A 209 -1.87 -3.86 9.43
N MET A 210 -2.82 -4.57 10.06
CA MET A 210 -2.53 -5.67 11.00
C MET A 210 -1.77 -6.79 10.30
N GLY A 211 -2.24 -7.23 9.12
CA GLY A 211 -1.56 -8.26 8.33
C GLY A 211 -0.11 -7.89 8.05
N ALA A 212 0.12 -6.69 7.55
CA ALA A 212 1.46 -6.20 7.21
C ALA A 212 2.37 -6.05 8.44
N SER A 213 1.91 -5.32 9.45
CA SER A 213 2.75 -4.95 10.60
C SER A 213 3.04 -6.12 11.53
N LEU A 214 2.06 -6.99 11.77
CA LEU A 214 2.27 -8.18 12.58
C LEU A 214 3.22 -9.16 11.88
N SER A 215 3.16 -9.26 10.57
CA SER A 215 4.14 -10.03 9.81
C SER A 215 5.54 -9.44 9.96
N TYR A 216 5.70 -8.15 9.72
CA TYR A 216 7.00 -7.48 9.74
C TYR A 216 7.62 -7.42 11.15
N TYR A 217 6.83 -7.04 12.16
CA TYR A 217 7.34 -6.78 13.52
C TYR A 217 7.21 -7.97 14.47
N LYS A 218 6.31 -8.91 14.19
CA LYS A 218 6.05 -10.06 15.09
C LYS A 218 6.33 -11.42 14.45
N GLY A 219 6.45 -11.50 13.11
CA GLY A 219 6.55 -12.77 12.39
C GLY A 219 5.23 -13.53 12.37
N TYR A 220 4.10 -12.84 12.49
CA TYR A 220 2.78 -13.42 12.60
C TYR A 220 2.01 -13.33 11.27
N GLY A 221 1.56 -14.47 10.80
CA GLY A 221 0.78 -14.58 9.57
C GLY A 221 -0.73 -14.54 9.82
N LEU A 222 -1.35 -13.36 9.77
CA LEU A 222 -2.77 -13.18 10.05
C LEU A 222 -3.67 -14.07 9.19
N ARG A 223 -3.41 -14.14 7.89
CA ARG A 223 -4.21 -14.96 6.95
C ARG A 223 -4.03 -16.46 7.18
N GLN A 224 -2.83 -16.89 7.61
CA GLN A 224 -2.56 -18.28 7.94
C GLN A 224 -3.23 -18.71 9.25
N ALA A 225 -3.25 -17.83 10.24
CA ALA A 225 -3.85 -18.10 11.54
C ALA A 225 -5.38 -18.06 11.53
N HIS A 226 -6.00 -17.23 10.66
CA HIS A 226 -7.43 -16.96 10.66
C HIS A 226 -8.07 -17.16 9.27
N PRO A 227 -8.56 -18.37 8.97
CA PRO A 227 -9.08 -18.73 7.64
C PRO A 227 -10.31 -17.92 7.19
N ALA A 228 -11.20 -17.47 8.08
CA ALA A 228 -12.33 -16.63 7.68
C ALA A 228 -11.89 -15.22 7.30
N ILE A 229 -10.91 -14.65 8.03
CA ILE A 229 -10.27 -13.40 7.66
C ILE A 229 -9.55 -13.53 6.31
N ASP A 230 -8.89 -14.66 6.05
CA ASP A 230 -8.27 -14.92 4.75
C ASP A 230 -9.30 -14.98 3.61
N ARG A 231 -10.43 -15.68 3.80
CA ARG A 231 -11.53 -15.72 2.81
C ARG A 231 -12.11 -14.31 2.56
N TRP A 232 -12.30 -13.53 3.63
CA TRP A 232 -12.80 -12.17 3.54
C TRP A 232 -11.84 -11.25 2.77
N LEU A 233 -10.53 -11.28 3.10
CA LEU A 233 -9.50 -10.53 2.36
C LEU A 233 -9.42 -10.98 0.89
N THR A 234 -9.52 -12.28 0.63
CA THR A 234 -9.55 -12.83 -0.74
C THR A 234 -10.77 -12.32 -1.53
N ALA A 235 -11.92 -12.17 -0.87
CA ALA A 235 -13.09 -11.58 -1.50
C ALA A 235 -12.95 -10.07 -1.74
N LEU A 236 -12.32 -9.33 -0.84
CA LEU A 236 -11.95 -7.92 -1.04
C LEU A 236 -11.04 -7.77 -2.25
N GLU A 237 -10.07 -8.65 -2.44
CA GLU A 237 -9.14 -8.66 -3.57
C GLU A 237 -9.82 -8.89 -4.93
N GLN A 238 -11.11 -9.22 -4.97
CA GLN A 238 -11.91 -9.27 -6.20
C GLN A 238 -12.69 -7.96 -6.46
N ARG A 239 -12.59 -6.96 -5.58
CA ARG A 239 -13.30 -5.69 -5.70
C ARG A 239 -12.40 -4.62 -6.29
N PRO A 240 -12.73 -4.05 -7.47
CA PRO A 240 -11.89 -3.01 -8.09
C PRO A 240 -11.68 -1.77 -7.21
N THR A 241 -12.64 -1.44 -6.37
CA THR A 241 -12.58 -0.35 -5.41
C THR A 241 -11.55 -0.61 -4.32
N TYR A 242 -11.51 -1.83 -3.77
CA TYR A 242 -10.47 -2.22 -2.83
C TYR A 242 -9.09 -2.19 -3.49
N LEU A 243 -8.94 -2.77 -4.67
CA LEU A 243 -7.67 -2.82 -5.40
C LEU A 243 -7.07 -1.43 -5.65
N GLY A 244 -7.92 -0.43 -5.88
CA GLY A 244 -7.47 0.96 -6.07
C GLY A 244 -7.13 1.70 -4.78
N THR A 245 -7.53 1.16 -3.61
CA THR A 245 -7.29 1.76 -2.29
C THR A 245 -6.31 0.98 -1.43
N GLN A 246 -6.06 -0.30 -1.74
CA GLN A 246 -5.19 -1.17 -0.95
C GLN A 246 -3.74 -0.70 -1.00
N SER A 247 -3.01 -0.92 0.09
CA SER A 247 -1.56 -0.76 0.13
C SER A 247 -0.85 -2.12 0.16
N ASP A 248 0.48 -2.12 0.21
CA ASP A 248 1.28 -3.33 0.30
C ASP A 248 1.99 -3.44 1.66
N PHE A 249 2.52 -4.61 1.95
CA PHE A 249 3.18 -4.89 3.22
C PHE A 249 4.40 -3.99 3.45
N HIS A 250 5.17 -3.70 2.41
CA HIS A 250 6.32 -2.82 2.53
C HIS A 250 5.90 -1.40 2.94
N THR A 251 4.92 -0.80 2.26
CA THR A 251 4.44 0.54 2.58
C THR A 251 3.86 0.59 4.00
N HIS A 252 3.00 -0.38 4.36
CA HIS A 252 2.42 -0.42 5.70
C HIS A 252 3.47 -0.57 6.80
N ALA A 253 4.43 -1.48 6.64
CA ALA A 253 5.45 -1.72 7.65
C ALA A 253 6.29 -0.47 7.94
N HIS A 254 6.61 0.31 6.91
CA HIS A 254 7.47 1.49 7.05
C HIS A 254 6.74 2.80 7.32
N ASP A 255 5.45 2.90 7.02
CA ASP A 255 4.66 4.09 7.32
C ASP A 255 4.02 4.07 8.72
N LEU A 256 3.87 2.89 9.33
CA LEU A 256 3.29 2.76 10.68
C LEU A 256 4.12 3.40 11.79
N PRO A 257 5.44 3.19 11.89
CA PRO A 257 6.22 3.76 13.00
C PRO A 257 6.11 5.28 13.12
N PRO A 258 6.26 6.08 12.05
CA PRO A 258 6.09 7.53 12.14
C PRO A 258 4.65 7.96 12.47
N GLN A 259 3.65 7.10 12.25
CA GLN A 259 2.24 7.37 12.58
C GLN A 259 1.90 7.03 14.03
N MET A 260 2.41 5.91 14.52
CA MET A 260 2.07 5.37 15.84
C MET A 260 3.09 5.72 16.92
N GLY A 261 4.20 6.37 16.55
CA GLY A 261 5.31 6.71 17.43
C GLY A 261 6.32 5.58 17.62
N CYS A 262 5.91 4.33 17.55
CA CYS A 262 6.78 3.15 17.55
C CYS A 262 6.07 1.92 16.99
N CYS A 263 6.87 0.96 16.50
CA CYS A 263 6.46 -0.42 16.26
C CYS A 263 7.62 -1.30 16.73
N LEU A 264 7.38 -2.24 17.61
CA LEU A 264 8.42 -2.99 18.32
C LEU A 264 8.57 -4.39 17.74
N ALA A 265 9.76 -4.72 17.25
CA ALA A 265 10.06 -6.05 16.73
C ALA A 265 10.18 -7.09 17.85
N SER A 266 9.72 -8.32 17.59
CA SER A 266 9.86 -9.43 18.56
C SER A 266 11.26 -10.01 18.62
N GLY A 267 12.11 -9.78 17.60
CA GLY A 267 13.47 -10.30 17.53
C GLY A 267 13.58 -11.81 17.31
N THR A 268 12.47 -12.50 16.98
CA THR A 268 12.48 -13.93 16.67
C THR A 268 13.06 -14.18 15.27
N GLU A 269 13.49 -15.41 15.00
CA GLU A 269 13.99 -15.80 13.67
C GLU A 269 12.89 -15.64 12.60
N GLY A 270 11.66 -16.09 12.90
CA GLY A 270 10.52 -15.92 12.00
C GLY A 270 10.21 -14.46 11.70
N GLN A 271 10.28 -13.59 12.71
CA GLN A 271 10.11 -12.16 12.50
C GLN A 271 11.18 -11.58 11.59
N ARG A 272 12.46 -11.93 11.79
CA ARG A 272 13.55 -11.45 10.93
C ARG A 272 13.40 -11.95 9.49
N ALA A 273 12.98 -13.20 9.30
CA ALA A 273 12.73 -13.75 7.97
C ALA A 273 11.59 -13.01 7.24
N CYS A 274 10.50 -12.72 7.94
CA CYS A 274 9.39 -11.93 7.37
C CYS A 274 9.82 -10.50 7.01
N ALA A 275 10.55 -9.84 7.90
CA ALA A 275 11.04 -8.48 7.65
C ALA A 275 12.01 -8.46 6.45
N GLN A 276 12.93 -9.43 6.38
CA GLN A 276 13.85 -9.54 5.26
C GLN A 276 13.11 -9.76 3.93
N TRP A 277 12.12 -10.63 3.91
CA TRP A 277 11.32 -10.84 2.70
C TRP A 277 10.58 -9.57 2.26
N ILE A 278 9.97 -8.84 3.19
CA ILE A 278 9.26 -7.60 2.88
C ILE A 278 10.20 -6.53 2.33
N ASP A 279 11.42 -6.42 2.87
CA ASP A 279 12.39 -5.38 2.52
C ASP A 279 13.22 -5.68 1.29
N GLN A 280 13.56 -6.96 1.07
CA GLN A 280 14.57 -7.37 0.09
C GLN A 280 14.03 -8.31 -0.99
N GLY A 281 12.80 -8.79 -0.82
CA GLY A 281 12.20 -9.77 -1.72
C GLY A 281 12.74 -11.20 -1.51
N PRO A 282 12.59 -12.06 -2.51
CA PRO A 282 11.97 -11.76 -3.81
C PRO A 282 10.49 -11.43 -3.69
N TRP A 283 10.05 -10.32 -4.29
CA TRP A 283 8.64 -9.89 -4.29
C TRP A 283 7.78 -10.67 -5.28
N LEU A 284 8.44 -11.38 -6.21
CA LEU A 284 7.80 -12.23 -7.21
C LEU A 284 8.16 -13.68 -6.90
N ALA A 285 7.18 -14.55 -6.86
CA ALA A 285 7.42 -15.98 -6.73
C ALA A 285 8.08 -16.51 -8.03
N GLY A 286 9.18 -17.25 -7.89
CA GLY A 286 9.94 -17.78 -9.02
C GLY A 286 11.27 -17.07 -9.32
N ASP A 287 11.49 -15.88 -8.80
CA ASP A 287 12.72 -15.11 -9.02
C ASP A 287 13.93 -15.56 -8.16
N ALA A 288 13.85 -16.72 -7.53
CA ALA A 288 14.95 -17.27 -6.71
C ALA A 288 16.26 -17.49 -7.50
N CYS A 289 16.28 -17.30 -8.81
CA CYS A 289 17.42 -17.60 -9.67
C CYS A 289 17.87 -16.46 -10.57
N GLY A 290 17.43 -15.21 -10.36
CA GLY A 290 17.94 -14.05 -11.15
C GLY A 290 17.66 -14.12 -12.65
N ALA A 291 16.84 -15.05 -13.11
CA ALA A 291 16.36 -15.08 -14.48
C ALA A 291 14.99 -14.44 -14.53
N PRO A 292 14.75 -13.50 -15.45
CA PRO A 292 13.44 -12.89 -15.67
C PRO A 292 12.50 -13.86 -16.40
N GLY A 293 12.31 -15.04 -15.82
CA GLY A 293 11.26 -15.97 -16.18
C GLY A 293 10.00 -15.52 -15.50
N LEU A 294 9.27 -14.70 -16.18
CA LEU A 294 7.95 -14.20 -15.82
C LEU A 294 6.95 -15.34 -15.73
N ASP A 295 6.97 -16.12 -14.64
CA ASP A 295 5.80 -16.89 -14.29
C ASP A 295 4.85 -15.94 -13.53
N PRO A 296 3.79 -15.39 -14.17
CA PRO A 296 2.82 -14.51 -13.51
C PRO A 296 2.01 -15.26 -12.44
N HIS A 297 2.18 -16.60 -12.37
CA HIS A 297 1.47 -17.46 -11.44
C HIS A 297 2.47 -18.24 -10.61
N PRO A 298 2.75 -17.81 -9.35
CA PRO A 298 3.52 -18.66 -8.47
C PRO A 298 2.83 -20.02 -8.35
N SER A 299 3.60 -21.11 -8.52
CA SER A 299 3.03 -22.42 -8.22
C SER A 299 2.51 -22.44 -6.78
N PRO A 300 1.46 -23.21 -6.47
CA PRO A 300 0.98 -23.34 -5.09
C PRO A 300 2.10 -23.68 -4.09
N ALA A 301 3.12 -24.41 -4.53
CA ALA A 301 4.30 -24.74 -3.73
C ALA A 301 5.21 -23.51 -3.50
N ALA A 302 5.40 -22.64 -4.50
CA ALA A 302 6.18 -21.43 -4.35
C ALA A 302 5.45 -20.38 -3.48
N ALA A 303 4.13 -20.27 -3.62
CA ALA A 303 3.30 -19.43 -2.75
C ALA A 303 3.30 -19.94 -1.29
N ALA A 304 3.35 -21.26 -1.08
CA ALA A 304 3.46 -21.87 0.25
C ALA A 304 4.86 -21.71 0.89
N ALA A 305 5.88 -21.43 0.09
CA ALA A 305 7.25 -21.19 0.57
C ALA A 305 7.49 -19.76 1.06
N LEU A 306 6.56 -18.82 0.81
CA LEU A 306 6.66 -17.46 1.36
C LEU A 306 6.41 -17.49 2.87
N PRO A 307 7.23 -16.80 3.69
CA PRO A 307 7.07 -16.81 5.13
C PRO A 307 5.74 -16.17 5.58
N VAL A 308 5.15 -15.32 4.72
CA VAL A 308 3.86 -14.67 4.97
C VAL A 308 3.11 -14.48 3.67
N LEU A 309 1.81 -14.72 3.72
CA LEU A 309 0.91 -14.47 2.61
C LEU A 309 0.38 -13.03 2.62
N GLU A 310 0.86 -12.20 1.71
CA GLU A 310 0.38 -10.83 1.56
C GLU A 310 -0.95 -10.77 0.80
N THR A 311 -1.05 -11.47 -0.33
CA THR A 311 -2.25 -11.48 -1.18
C THR A 311 -2.41 -12.82 -1.88
N ARG A 312 -3.67 -13.21 -2.15
CA ARG A 312 -4.00 -14.33 -3.04
C ARG A 312 -4.33 -13.86 -4.45
N GLN A 313 -4.24 -12.57 -4.68
CA GLN A 313 -4.55 -11.99 -5.97
C GLN A 313 -3.54 -12.44 -7.03
N VAL A 314 -4.06 -12.85 -8.17
CA VAL A 314 -3.25 -13.07 -9.38
C VAL A 314 -2.80 -11.72 -9.91
N GLU A 315 -1.53 -11.62 -10.30
CA GLU A 315 -1.01 -10.41 -10.90
C GLU A 315 -1.77 -10.06 -12.18
N PRO A 316 -2.33 -8.84 -12.28
CA PRO A 316 -3.03 -8.43 -13.49
C PRO A 316 -2.03 -8.23 -14.65
N PRO A 317 -2.42 -8.60 -15.88
CA PRO A 317 -1.60 -8.29 -17.05
C PRO A 317 -1.39 -6.78 -17.15
N GLY A 318 -0.15 -6.35 -17.40
CA GLY A 318 0.21 -4.93 -17.51
C GLY A 318 0.72 -4.27 -16.24
N ALA A 319 0.82 -4.96 -15.10
CA ALA A 319 1.38 -4.41 -13.86
C ALA A 319 2.79 -3.82 -14.05
N ALA A 320 3.65 -4.48 -14.81
CA ALA A 320 4.98 -3.98 -15.16
C ALA A 320 4.91 -2.70 -16.01
N LEU A 321 3.97 -2.62 -16.96
CA LEU A 321 3.80 -1.45 -17.82
C LEU A 321 3.16 -0.27 -17.08
N GLU A 322 2.27 -0.52 -16.12
CA GLU A 322 1.79 0.52 -15.19
C GLU A 322 2.98 1.18 -14.49
N ALA A 323 3.83 0.37 -13.89
CA ALA A 323 5.01 0.85 -13.18
C ALA A 323 5.99 1.61 -14.10
N LEU A 324 6.22 1.10 -15.31
CA LEU A 324 7.00 1.78 -16.35
C LEU A 324 6.45 3.18 -16.62
N GLY A 325 5.16 3.29 -16.94
CA GLY A 325 4.53 4.58 -17.24
C GLY A 325 4.63 5.57 -16.07
N ARG A 326 4.47 5.09 -14.82
CA ARG A 326 4.61 5.92 -13.62
C ARG A 326 6.02 6.47 -13.43
N VAL A 327 7.04 5.62 -13.61
CA VAL A 327 8.45 6.07 -13.48
C VAL A 327 8.81 7.04 -14.60
N LEU A 328 8.44 6.75 -15.84
CA LEU A 328 8.72 7.63 -16.98
C LEU A 328 8.13 9.03 -16.78
N LYS A 329 6.89 9.10 -16.33
CA LYS A 329 6.20 10.37 -16.04
C LYS A 329 6.95 11.25 -15.03
N HIS A 330 7.57 10.64 -14.03
CA HIS A 330 8.22 11.35 -12.93
C HIS A 330 9.76 11.27 -12.97
N ARG A 331 10.32 10.71 -14.05
CA ARG A 331 11.76 10.39 -14.17
C ARG A 331 12.68 11.50 -13.72
N GLN A 332 12.52 12.71 -14.26
CA GLN A 332 13.40 13.82 -13.96
C GLN A 332 13.40 14.19 -12.49
N THR A 333 12.23 14.23 -11.87
CA THR A 333 12.11 14.49 -10.43
C THR A 333 12.74 13.37 -9.62
N LEU A 334 12.47 12.10 -9.96
CA LEU A 334 13.04 10.95 -9.25
C LEU A 334 14.58 10.96 -9.25
N ILE A 335 15.20 11.35 -10.35
CA ILE A 335 16.66 11.47 -10.45
C ILE A 335 17.14 12.67 -9.65
N ALA A 336 16.51 13.83 -9.81
CA ALA A 336 16.95 15.07 -9.18
C ALA A 336 16.89 15.06 -7.64
N VAL A 337 15.90 14.33 -7.06
CA VAL A 337 15.73 14.28 -5.59
C VAL A 337 16.45 13.10 -4.94
N ASN A 338 17.07 12.22 -5.70
CA ASN A 338 17.76 11.05 -5.17
C ASN A 338 19.08 11.46 -4.50
N PRO A 339 19.24 11.26 -3.17
CA PRO A 339 20.45 11.68 -2.47
C PRO A 339 21.70 10.86 -2.85
N HIS A 340 21.50 9.73 -3.53
CA HIS A 340 22.57 8.88 -4.07
C HIS A 340 22.73 9.04 -5.58
N ALA A 341 22.17 10.13 -6.16
CA ALA A 341 22.33 10.39 -7.57
C ALA A 341 23.80 10.63 -7.91
N ASN A 342 24.27 9.90 -8.91
CA ASN A 342 25.56 10.09 -9.55
C ASN A 342 25.35 10.17 -11.07
N SER A 343 26.40 10.35 -11.84
CA SER A 343 26.33 10.44 -13.31
C SER A 343 25.80 9.17 -13.98
N GLY A 344 25.78 8.04 -13.27
CA GLY A 344 25.28 6.74 -13.77
C GLY A 344 23.84 6.43 -13.43
N LEU A 345 23.20 7.16 -12.50
CA LEU A 345 21.85 6.80 -12.02
C LEU A 345 20.80 6.80 -13.13
N GLU A 346 20.85 7.75 -14.04
CA GLU A 346 19.89 7.81 -15.15
C GLU A 346 20.00 6.58 -16.07
N GLN A 347 21.22 6.17 -16.39
CA GLN A 347 21.45 4.96 -17.17
C GLN A 347 21.06 3.69 -16.38
N ALA A 348 21.36 3.63 -15.08
CA ALA A 348 20.96 2.52 -14.21
C ALA A 348 19.44 2.38 -14.14
N LEU A 349 18.72 3.50 -14.08
CA LEU A 349 17.25 3.50 -14.14
C LEU A 349 16.76 2.99 -15.49
N ALA A 350 17.40 3.36 -16.60
CA ALA A 350 17.06 2.82 -17.92
C ALA A 350 17.28 1.30 -17.97
N CYS A 351 18.35 0.77 -17.35
CA CYS A 351 18.59 -0.67 -17.22
C CYS A 351 17.45 -1.36 -16.45
N ALA A 352 17.05 -0.81 -15.29
CA ALA A 352 15.97 -1.38 -14.49
C ALA A 352 14.62 -1.34 -15.23
N LEU A 353 14.33 -0.27 -15.95
CA LEU A 353 13.10 -0.17 -16.73
C LEU A 353 13.12 -1.06 -17.99
N THR A 354 14.29 -1.32 -18.56
CA THR A 354 14.45 -2.30 -19.66
C THR A 354 14.13 -3.70 -19.13
N LEU A 355 14.71 -4.07 -17.98
CA LEU A 355 14.39 -5.35 -17.31
C LEU A 355 12.91 -5.45 -17.00
N LEU A 356 12.31 -4.41 -16.44
CA LEU A 356 10.87 -4.35 -16.10
C LEU A 356 9.97 -4.59 -17.32
N ALA A 357 10.29 -3.95 -18.45
CA ALA A 357 9.44 -3.97 -19.63
C ALA A 357 9.64 -5.18 -20.54
N THR A 358 10.85 -5.75 -20.56
CA THR A 358 11.23 -6.77 -21.57
C THR A 358 11.74 -8.08 -20.96
N GLY A 359 12.02 -8.09 -19.66
CA GLY A 359 12.72 -9.19 -19.00
C GLY A 359 14.22 -9.27 -19.31
N GLN A 360 14.77 -8.33 -20.07
CA GLN A 360 16.17 -8.32 -20.46
C GLN A 360 17.04 -7.57 -19.44
N ALA A 361 17.92 -8.28 -18.75
CA ALA A 361 18.85 -7.68 -17.81
C ALA A 361 20.02 -6.99 -18.54
N CYS A 362 20.42 -5.81 -18.02
CA CYS A 362 21.63 -5.12 -18.42
C CYS A 362 22.34 -4.56 -17.18
N PRO A 363 23.69 -4.71 -17.10
CA PRO A 363 24.42 -4.21 -15.95
C PRO A 363 24.38 -2.68 -15.90
N PRO A 364 24.13 -2.12 -14.72
CA PRO A 364 24.11 -0.68 -14.54
C PRO A 364 25.56 -0.11 -14.48
N PRO A 365 25.75 1.20 -14.62
CA PRO A 365 27.03 1.84 -14.33
C PRO A 365 27.48 1.58 -12.89
N PRO A 366 28.81 1.42 -12.66
CA PRO A 366 29.37 1.18 -11.34
C PRO A 366 28.97 2.25 -10.31
N GLY A 367 28.57 1.81 -9.10
CA GLY A 367 28.21 2.69 -7.98
C GLY A 367 26.80 3.27 -8.03
N SER A 368 25.93 2.78 -8.92
CA SER A 368 24.55 3.25 -9.02
C SER A 368 23.54 2.47 -8.16
N ALA A 369 23.93 1.32 -7.58
CA ALA A 369 23.06 0.45 -6.79
C ALA A 369 22.37 1.17 -5.63
N ALA A 370 23.08 2.07 -4.93
CA ALA A 370 22.50 2.82 -3.81
C ALA A 370 21.33 3.72 -4.26
N GLY A 371 21.44 4.36 -5.43
CA GLY A 371 20.38 5.18 -6.01
C GLY A 371 19.17 4.35 -6.42
N LEU A 372 19.36 3.17 -7.01
CA LEU A 372 18.27 2.25 -7.36
C LEU A 372 17.55 1.73 -6.12
N ARG A 373 18.27 1.33 -5.07
CA ARG A 373 17.69 0.88 -3.80
C ARG A 373 16.96 1.98 -3.07
N TYR A 374 17.46 3.21 -3.11
CA TYR A 374 16.73 4.36 -2.58
C TYR A 374 15.37 4.52 -3.26
N LEU A 375 15.31 4.45 -4.59
CA LEU A 375 14.02 4.49 -5.31
C LEU A 375 13.12 3.31 -4.93
N ARG A 376 13.66 2.09 -4.87
CA ARG A 376 12.95 0.88 -4.45
C ARG A 376 12.22 1.07 -3.12
N ASP A 377 12.91 1.62 -2.13
CA ASP A 377 12.40 1.77 -0.77
C ASP A 377 11.43 2.95 -0.60
N ARG A 378 11.29 3.83 -1.62
CA ARG A 378 10.39 5.00 -1.61
C ARG A 378 9.08 4.78 -2.37
N ILE A 379 8.92 3.64 -3.02
CA ILE A 379 7.64 3.30 -3.65
C ILE A 379 6.57 3.18 -2.57
N CYS A 380 5.51 3.96 -2.70
CA CYS A 380 4.39 4.02 -1.78
C CYS A 380 3.10 3.57 -2.49
N VAL A 381 2.49 2.50 -2.00
CA VAL A 381 1.24 1.94 -2.53
C VAL A 381 0.08 2.42 -1.67
N PRO A 382 -1.02 2.90 -2.25
CA PRO A 382 -1.37 3.04 -3.67
C PRO A 382 -1.02 4.40 -4.29
N ARG A 383 -0.31 5.30 -3.58
CA ARG A 383 0.02 6.64 -4.09
C ARG A 383 0.67 6.59 -5.46
N ASP A 384 1.67 5.75 -5.64
CA ASP A 384 2.49 5.73 -6.84
C ASP A 384 1.94 4.79 -7.90
N MET A 385 1.54 3.59 -7.49
CA MET A 385 1.04 2.53 -8.38
C MET A 385 0.30 1.45 -7.58
N SER A 386 -0.23 0.45 -8.28
CA SER A 386 -0.84 -0.73 -7.68
C SER A 386 0.19 -1.60 -6.93
N LEU A 387 -0.30 -2.51 -6.07
CA LEU A 387 0.53 -3.47 -5.34
C LEU A 387 1.42 -4.29 -6.30
N HIS A 388 0.86 -4.83 -7.38
CA HIS A 388 1.61 -5.64 -8.34
C HIS A 388 2.60 -4.81 -9.16
N GLY A 389 2.24 -3.59 -9.55
CA GLY A 389 3.17 -2.65 -10.19
C GLY A 389 4.37 -2.35 -9.30
N ALA A 390 4.13 -2.12 -8.01
CA ALA A 390 5.19 -1.88 -7.03
C ALA A 390 6.11 -3.09 -6.84
N ARG A 391 5.56 -4.29 -6.76
CA ARG A 391 6.35 -5.53 -6.68
C ARG A 391 7.26 -5.69 -7.90
N ARG A 392 6.72 -5.51 -9.11
CA ARG A 392 7.49 -5.57 -10.35
C ARG A 392 8.62 -4.56 -10.39
N LEU A 393 8.33 -3.32 -10.02
CA LEU A 393 9.34 -2.27 -10.01
C LEU A 393 10.42 -2.49 -8.95
N ARG A 394 10.04 -2.86 -7.72
CA ARG A 394 11.00 -3.19 -6.66
C ARG A 394 11.92 -4.32 -7.08
N GLN A 395 11.37 -5.38 -7.68
CA GLN A 395 12.15 -6.51 -8.18
C GLN A 395 13.13 -6.07 -9.27
N ALA A 396 12.68 -5.30 -10.26
CA ALA A 396 13.53 -4.82 -11.34
C ALA A 396 14.65 -3.90 -10.83
N LEU A 397 14.35 -3.00 -9.90
CA LEU A 397 15.35 -2.12 -9.29
C LEU A 397 16.40 -2.91 -8.50
N GLU A 398 15.98 -3.90 -7.69
CA GLU A 398 16.92 -4.71 -6.90
C GLU A 398 17.75 -5.64 -7.79
N SER A 399 17.12 -6.36 -8.74
CA SER A 399 17.84 -7.24 -9.66
C SER A 399 18.87 -6.46 -10.47
N THR A 400 18.56 -5.22 -10.89
CA THR A 400 19.54 -4.36 -11.56
C THR A 400 20.64 -3.89 -10.60
N ALA A 401 20.28 -3.51 -9.37
CA ALA A 401 21.26 -3.09 -8.37
C ALA A 401 22.26 -4.19 -8.00
N GLN A 402 21.84 -5.46 -8.02
CA GLN A 402 22.70 -6.61 -7.77
C GLN A 402 23.72 -6.85 -8.88
N LEU A 403 23.49 -6.35 -10.08
CA LEU A 403 24.43 -6.41 -11.20
C LEU A 403 25.49 -5.30 -11.15
N ASP A 404 25.41 -4.35 -10.19
CA ASP A 404 26.44 -3.32 -10.02
C ASP A 404 27.72 -3.97 -9.51
N PRO A 405 28.86 -3.87 -10.24
CA PRO A 405 30.10 -4.55 -9.89
C PRO A 405 30.74 -4.06 -8.59
N VAL A 406 30.35 -2.88 -8.09
CA VAL A 406 30.84 -2.29 -6.84
C VAL A 406 29.75 -2.19 -5.77
N ALA A 407 28.60 -2.83 -5.99
CA ALA A 407 27.51 -2.78 -5.03
C ALA A 407 27.90 -3.47 -3.72
N PRO A 408 27.72 -2.84 -2.56
CA PRO A 408 27.82 -3.55 -1.30
C PRO A 408 26.72 -4.60 -1.23
N ILE A 409 27.01 -5.75 -0.61
CA ILE A 409 26.03 -6.79 -0.31
C ILE A 409 24.85 -6.10 0.44
N PRO A 410 23.60 -6.30 0.01
CA PRO A 410 22.48 -5.67 0.68
C PRO A 410 22.39 -6.16 2.12
N GLY A 411 22.48 -5.23 3.05
CA GLY A 411 21.98 -5.43 4.41
C GLY A 411 20.64 -4.72 4.52
N PRO A 412 19.75 -5.13 5.42
CA PRO A 412 18.59 -4.32 5.73
C PRO A 412 19.10 -2.99 6.24
N ALA A 413 18.94 -1.94 5.46
CA ALA A 413 19.14 -0.60 5.99
C ALA A 413 18.00 -0.34 6.97
N PRO A 414 18.28 -0.16 8.28
CA PRO A 414 17.25 0.26 9.20
C PRO A 414 16.68 1.58 8.69
N ILE A 415 15.38 1.64 8.48
CA ILE A 415 14.71 2.85 8.07
C ILE A 415 14.36 3.62 9.35
N PRO A 416 15.02 4.76 9.66
CA PRO A 416 14.71 5.52 10.88
C PRO A 416 13.28 6.04 10.86
N ILE A 417 12.68 6.22 12.05
CA ILE A 417 11.35 6.81 12.22
C ILE A 417 11.29 8.14 11.48
N GLY A 418 11.54 8.85 10.98
CA GLY A 418 11.47 10.13 10.28
C GLY A 418 11.89 10.06 8.82
N HIS A 419 12.27 8.89 8.33
CA HIS A 419 12.81 8.77 6.97
C HIS A 419 11.81 9.20 5.90
N ARG A 420 10.51 9.02 6.13
CA ARG A 420 9.46 9.41 5.20
C ARG A 420 9.28 10.92 5.05
N ARG A 421 9.95 11.73 5.88
CA ARG A 421 9.99 13.18 5.70
C ARG A 421 10.77 13.62 4.46
N ASP A 422 11.60 12.76 3.88
CA ASP A 422 12.22 13.00 2.58
C ASP A 422 11.19 12.94 1.42
N GLN A 423 9.99 12.45 1.69
CA GLN A 423 8.86 12.43 0.77
C GLN A 423 7.87 13.60 0.97
N ASP A 424 8.25 14.63 1.73
CA ASP A 424 7.44 15.82 1.93
C ASP A 424 7.07 16.46 0.56
N PRO A 425 5.77 16.58 0.23
CA PRO A 425 5.33 17.16 -1.04
C PRO A 425 5.86 18.57 -1.30
N ALA A 426 6.13 19.35 -0.25
CA ALA A 426 6.68 20.70 -0.37
C ALA A 426 8.09 20.72 -0.99
N ARG A 427 8.84 19.60 -0.90
CA ARG A 427 10.19 19.47 -1.48
C ARG A 427 10.20 19.28 -3.00
N PHE A 428 9.09 18.83 -3.58
CA PHE A 428 9.00 18.46 -4.99
C PHE A 428 8.33 19.54 -5.85
N GLY A 429 8.09 20.71 -5.28
CA GLY A 429 7.33 21.76 -5.93
C GLY A 429 5.82 21.44 -5.97
N ARG A 430 5.02 22.46 -5.98
CA ARG A 430 3.57 22.31 -6.21
C ARG A 430 3.38 22.06 -7.71
N ALA A 431 3.15 20.81 -8.10
CA ALA A 431 2.64 20.51 -9.43
C ALA A 431 1.17 20.90 -9.53
#